data_455c795283e8a7303654e882ae859497
#
_entry.id   455c795283e8a7303654e882ae859497
#
_cell.length_a   1.000
_cell.length_b   1.000
_cell.length_c   1.000
_cell.angle_alpha   90.00
_cell.angle_beta   90.00
_cell.angle_gamma   90.00
#
_symmetry.space_group_name_H-M   'P 1'
#
loop_
_entity.id
_entity.type
_entity.pdbx_description
1 polymer ?
#
loop_
_entity_poly.entity_id
_entity_poly.type
_entity_poly.pdbx_seq_one_letter_code
_entity_poly.pdbx_strand_id
1 'polypeptide(L)'
;HNACIRKFDDTFYIYYTGRSTELTKHLHNEGGRIGVATSQDGYKFIPYKINPIFDRINPQTGRSSGNLQGGAVVRLKDEVYALTYTVFNGDRWHPFEYALGPTPVGPFLPSKDNPMLDTGEPESFDGEHIHLHDVQGLKDGSYAMLYTGFSIGTTQKPWGDKGGLATSNDFTKWSKYPGNPVFPLGAPGSWDDGHVRPKGFVKYGQYYYMFYEGAHRSDYLSYFYDQVGMARSKDLIQWERFPHNPIIPIDAGDGRDKIVTQWPSPIIKDAGIAVFYWGGGSGTVAISRADISGEVL
;
A
#
# COMPACT_ATOMS: atom_id res chain seq x y z
N HIS A 1 -9.05 -2.72 -6.09
CA HIS A 1 -8.38 -1.77 -5.18
C HIS A 1 -7.10 -2.38 -4.61
N ASN A 2 -6.16 -1.53 -4.18
CA ASN A 2 -4.96 -1.91 -3.41
C ASN A 2 -4.16 -3.02 -4.07
N ALA A 3 -3.70 -2.80 -5.28
CA ALA A 3 -2.83 -3.75 -5.93
C ALA A 3 -1.40 -3.64 -5.37
N CYS A 4 -0.83 -4.76 -4.96
CA CYS A 4 0.57 -4.89 -4.58
C CYS A 4 1.26 -5.90 -5.48
N ILE A 5 2.35 -5.50 -6.14
CA ILE A 5 3.16 -6.39 -6.97
C ILE A 5 4.31 -6.98 -6.17
N ARG A 6 4.58 -8.26 -6.41
CA ARG A 6 5.77 -8.97 -5.91
C ARG A 6 6.35 -9.87 -6.99
N LYS A 7 7.62 -10.14 -6.87
CA LYS A 7 8.28 -11.20 -7.63
C LYS A 7 8.89 -12.18 -6.65
N PHE A 8 8.47 -13.43 -6.74
CA PHE A 8 9.08 -14.55 -6.04
C PHE A 8 9.60 -15.51 -7.10
N ASP A 9 10.88 -15.81 -6.99
CA ASP A 9 11.61 -16.56 -8.01
C ASP A 9 11.40 -15.92 -9.41
N ASP A 10 10.90 -16.63 -10.38
CA ASP A 10 10.66 -16.12 -11.74
C ASP A 10 9.22 -15.70 -12.01
N THR A 11 8.36 -15.69 -10.99
CA THR A 11 6.93 -15.39 -11.14
C THR A 11 6.58 -14.06 -10.49
N PHE A 12 5.84 -13.23 -11.24
CA PHE A 12 5.23 -12.00 -10.75
C PHE A 12 3.84 -12.30 -10.20
N TYR A 13 3.50 -11.64 -9.08
CA TYR A 13 2.22 -11.75 -8.38
C TYR A 13 1.64 -10.37 -8.18
N ILE A 14 0.42 -10.13 -8.64
CA ILE A 14 -0.37 -8.95 -8.25
C ILE A 14 -1.42 -9.40 -7.26
N TYR A 15 -1.30 -8.96 -6.02
CA TYR A 15 -2.32 -9.14 -4.98
C TYR A 15 -3.28 -7.96 -5.03
N TYR A 16 -4.56 -8.21 -4.94
CA TYR A 16 -5.59 -7.17 -5.07
C TYR A 16 -6.80 -7.45 -4.18
N THR A 17 -7.45 -6.39 -3.76
CA THR A 17 -8.76 -6.50 -3.11
C THR A 17 -9.85 -6.54 -4.16
N GLY A 18 -10.57 -7.64 -4.21
CA GLY A 18 -11.76 -7.83 -5.04
C GLY A 18 -13.04 -7.70 -4.21
N ARG A 19 -14.11 -7.23 -4.85
CA ARG A 19 -15.47 -7.17 -4.28
C ARG A 19 -16.45 -7.83 -5.22
N SER A 20 -17.41 -8.59 -4.68
CA SER A 20 -18.51 -9.12 -5.48
C SER A 20 -19.55 -8.04 -5.75
N THR A 21 -19.96 -7.88 -7.00
CA THR A 21 -21.01 -6.94 -7.40
C THR A 21 -22.39 -7.29 -6.82
N GLU A 22 -22.65 -8.55 -6.49
CA GLU A 22 -23.90 -8.98 -5.88
C GLU A 22 -23.99 -8.60 -4.40
N LEU A 23 -22.87 -8.64 -3.68
CA LEU A 23 -22.79 -8.24 -2.26
C LEU A 23 -22.83 -6.72 -2.08
N THR A 24 -22.40 -5.95 -3.07
CA THR A 24 -22.37 -4.47 -2.98
C THR A 24 -23.74 -3.81 -3.17
N LYS A 25 -24.75 -4.55 -3.62
CA LYS A 25 -26.11 -3.98 -3.81
C LYS A 25 -26.82 -3.64 -2.50
N HIS A 26 -26.41 -4.19 -1.38
CA HIS A 26 -27.10 -4.03 -0.09
C HIS A 26 -26.27 -3.45 1.04
N LEU A 27 -24.94 -3.43 0.95
CA LEU A 27 -24.07 -3.01 2.05
C LEU A 27 -22.83 -2.31 1.48
N HIS A 28 -22.72 -1.02 1.69
CA HIS A 28 -21.63 -0.18 1.18
C HIS A 28 -20.22 -0.60 1.64
N ASN A 29 -20.08 -1.51 2.59
CA ASN A 29 -18.82 -1.83 3.26
C ASN A 29 -18.55 -3.34 3.46
N GLU A 30 -19.31 -4.25 2.87
CA GLU A 30 -19.06 -5.69 3.05
C GLU A 30 -18.46 -6.34 1.80
N GLY A 31 -17.56 -7.29 2.01
CA GLY A 31 -17.14 -8.25 1.01
C GLY A 31 -15.83 -8.02 0.29
N GLY A 32 -14.92 -7.19 0.81
CA GLY A 32 -13.55 -7.14 0.29
C GLY A 32 -12.82 -8.45 0.60
N ARG A 33 -12.25 -9.10 -0.43
CA ARG A 33 -11.46 -10.34 -0.34
C ARG A 33 -10.17 -10.16 -1.09
N ILE A 34 -9.15 -10.90 -0.71
CA ILE A 34 -7.84 -10.80 -1.36
C ILE A 34 -7.72 -11.88 -2.42
N GLY A 35 -7.49 -11.43 -3.64
CA GLY A 35 -7.17 -12.28 -4.79
C GLY A 35 -5.75 -12.06 -5.27
N VAL A 36 -5.29 -12.92 -6.16
CA VAL A 36 -3.99 -12.84 -6.82
C VAL A 36 -4.10 -13.17 -8.31
N ALA A 37 -3.31 -12.49 -9.12
CA ALA A 37 -3.04 -12.85 -10.50
C ALA A 37 -1.53 -13.01 -10.69
N THR A 38 -1.13 -13.92 -11.56
CA THR A 38 0.27 -14.28 -11.79
C THR A 38 0.71 -13.99 -13.22
N SER A 39 2.01 -13.72 -13.40
CA SER A 39 2.61 -13.47 -14.70
C SER A 39 4.06 -13.98 -14.74
N GLN A 40 4.52 -14.43 -15.91
CA GLN A 40 5.92 -14.80 -16.15
C GLN A 40 6.72 -13.63 -16.73
N ASP A 41 6.06 -12.70 -17.40
CA ASP A 41 6.70 -11.58 -18.12
C ASP A 41 6.50 -10.22 -17.43
N GLY A 42 5.58 -10.14 -16.45
CA GLY A 42 5.21 -8.89 -15.78
C GLY A 42 4.34 -7.96 -16.63
N TYR A 43 3.74 -8.47 -17.72
CA TYR A 43 2.82 -7.74 -18.59
C TYR A 43 1.45 -8.39 -18.65
N LYS A 44 1.41 -9.69 -18.91
CA LYS A 44 0.14 -10.43 -18.99
C LYS A 44 -0.10 -11.20 -17.70
N PHE A 45 -1.07 -10.74 -16.92
CA PHE A 45 -1.46 -11.37 -15.67
C PHE A 45 -2.69 -12.24 -15.84
N ILE A 46 -2.64 -13.44 -15.28
CA ILE A 46 -3.73 -14.41 -15.31
C ILE A 46 -4.23 -14.59 -13.87
N PRO A 47 -5.54 -14.33 -13.60
CA PRO A 47 -6.10 -14.57 -12.28
C PRO A 47 -5.88 -16.00 -11.81
N TYR A 48 -5.48 -16.17 -10.55
CA TYR A 48 -5.31 -17.49 -9.97
C TYR A 48 -6.66 -18.19 -9.87
N LYS A 49 -6.68 -19.45 -10.27
CA LYS A 49 -7.94 -20.17 -10.46
C LYS A 49 -8.70 -20.46 -9.15
N ILE A 50 -8.01 -20.38 -8.00
CA ILE A 50 -8.59 -20.60 -6.66
C ILE A 50 -8.68 -19.27 -5.90
N ASN A 51 -9.10 -18.20 -6.58
CA ASN A 51 -9.40 -16.94 -5.93
C ASN A 51 -10.80 -16.98 -5.26
N PRO A 52 -11.00 -16.28 -4.14
CA PRO A 52 -10.02 -15.49 -3.40
C PRO A 52 -9.02 -16.38 -2.64
N ILE A 53 -7.76 -15.92 -2.51
CA ILE A 53 -6.73 -16.62 -1.74
C ILE A 53 -6.82 -16.36 -0.24
N PHE A 54 -7.54 -15.31 0.17
CA PHE A 54 -7.77 -14.99 1.58
C PHE A 54 -9.10 -14.28 1.78
N ASP A 55 -9.85 -14.79 2.75
CA ASP A 55 -11.09 -14.19 3.27
C ASP A 55 -11.11 -14.42 4.79
N ARG A 56 -11.37 -13.36 5.54
CA ARG A 56 -11.53 -13.48 6.99
C ARG A 56 -12.96 -13.86 7.32
N ILE A 57 -13.21 -15.14 7.45
CA ILE A 57 -14.53 -15.66 7.79
C ILE A 57 -14.69 -15.65 9.31
N ASN A 58 -15.79 -15.06 9.79
CA ASN A 58 -16.19 -15.14 11.19
C ASN A 58 -16.64 -16.60 11.49
N PRO A 59 -15.97 -17.33 12.39
CA PRO A 59 -16.25 -18.73 12.62
C PRO A 59 -17.63 -19.01 13.23
N GLN A 60 -18.26 -18.02 13.89
CA GLN A 60 -19.58 -18.16 14.49
C GLN A 60 -20.70 -17.97 13.48
N THR A 61 -20.50 -17.13 12.48
CA THR A 61 -21.55 -16.78 11.52
C THR A 61 -21.32 -17.39 10.13
N GLY A 62 -20.13 -17.91 9.85
CA GLY A 62 -19.73 -18.38 8.53
C GLY A 62 -19.68 -17.29 7.46
N ARG A 63 -19.79 -16.01 7.85
CA ARG A 63 -19.78 -14.85 6.95
C ARG A 63 -18.43 -14.17 6.97
N SER A 64 -18.08 -13.49 5.89
CA SER A 64 -16.93 -12.58 5.88
C SER A 64 -17.06 -11.57 7.02
N SER A 65 -16.01 -11.42 7.83
CA SER A 65 -16.03 -10.58 9.04
C SER A 65 -15.73 -9.11 8.74
N GLY A 66 -15.83 -8.70 7.49
CA GLY A 66 -15.64 -7.30 7.13
C GLY A 66 -15.03 -7.11 5.75
N ASN A 67 -14.80 -5.85 5.42
CA ASN A 67 -14.16 -5.42 4.19
C ASN A 67 -12.64 -5.53 4.36
N LEU A 68 -12.04 -6.56 3.80
CA LEU A 68 -10.60 -6.72 3.79
C LEU A 68 -9.97 -5.77 2.78
N GLN A 69 -8.91 -5.12 3.20
CA GLN A 69 -8.00 -4.41 2.34
C GLN A 69 -6.62 -5.07 2.46
N GLY A 70 -6.12 -5.63 1.35
CA GLY A 70 -4.83 -6.27 1.32
C GLY A 70 -3.69 -5.26 1.27
N GLY A 71 -2.61 -5.60 1.93
CA GLY A 71 -1.33 -4.93 1.85
C GLY A 71 -0.37 -5.72 0.96
N ALA A 72 0.76 -6.11 1.52
CA ALA A 72 1.84 -6.82 0.85
C ALA A 72 1.86 -8.31 1.17
N VAL A 73 2.46 -9.11 0.29
CA VAL A 73 2.96 -10.44 0.64
C VAL A 73 4.48 -10.37 0.77
N VAL A 74 5.01 -10.91 1.85
CA VAL A 74 6.43 -10.92 2.17
C VAL A 74 6.89 -12.36 2.37
N ARG A 75 7.99 -12.75 1.73
CA ARG A 75 8.66 -14.03 2.02
C ARG A 75 9.48 -13.87 3.28
N LEU A 76 9.15 -14.61 4.30
CA LEU A 76 9.86 -14.63 5.57
C LEU A 76 11.04 -15.61 5.51
N LYS A 77 11.84 -15.63 6.56
CA LYS A 77 12.76 -16.73 6.81
C LYS A 77 11.97 -18.05 6.83
N ASP A 78 12.59 -19.16 6.53
CA ASP A 78 11.97 -20.51 6.52
C ASP A 78 10.90 -20.74 5.44
N GLU A 79 10.94 -19.96 4.34
CA GLU A 79 10.06 -20.13 3.19
C GLU A 79 8.55 -19.99 3.51
N VAL A 80 8.23 -19.27 4.58
CA VAL A 80 6.87 -18.91 4.96
C VAL A 80 6.54 -17.56 4.34
N TYR A 81 5.30 -17.39 3.91
CA TYR A 81 4.80 -16.14 3.33
C TYR A 81 3.82 -15.47 4.29
N ALA A 82 4.01 -14.19 4.53
CA ALA A 82 3.12 -13.36 5.31
C ALA A 82 2.31 -12.45 4.39
N LEU A 83 1.00 -12.58 4.42
CA LEU A 83 0.04 -11.68 3.77
C LEU A 83 -0.41 -10.66 4.80
N THR A 84 -0.11 -9.39 4.58
CA THR A 84 -0.56 -8.30 5.44
C THR A 84 -1.91 -7.76 5.00
N TYR A 85 -2.76 -7.37 5.93
CA TYR A 85 -4.08 -6.85 5.63
C TYR A 85 -4.60 -5.95 6.77
N THR A 86 -5.65 -5.20 6.47
CA THR A 86 -6.45 -4.48 7.45
C THR A 86 -7.93 -4.79 7.22
N VAL A 87 -8.74 -4.58 8.25
CA VAL A 87 -10.19 -4.83 8.24
C VAL A 87 -10.92 -3.52 8.47
N PHE A 88 -11.92 -3.24 7.66
CA PHE A 88 -12.86 -2.14 7.89
C PHE A 88 -14.19 -2.70 8.37
N ASN A 89 -14.62 -2.33 9.56
CA ASN A 89 -15.83 -2.86 10.18
C ASN A 89 -17.06 -1.93 10.11
N GLY A 90 -17.00 -0.91 9.28
CA GLY A 90 -18.09 0.03 9.04
C GLY A 90 -17.93 1.39 9.73
N ASP A 91 -17.13 1.50 10.75
CA ASP A 91 -16.85 2.75 11.49
C ASP A 91 -15.38 3.20 11.39
N ARG A 92 -14.45 2.26 11.41
CA ARG A 92 -13.01 2.55 11.32
C ARG A 92 -12.21 1.41 10.70
N TRP A 93 -11.00 1.73 10.26
CA TRP A 93 -9.98 0.74 9.93
C TRP A 93 -9.37 0.17 11.21
N HIS A 94 -9.32 -1.16 11.27
CA HIS A 94 -8.66 -1.87 12.36
C HIS A 94 -7.12 -1.79 12.25
N PRO A 95 -6.41 -2.13 13.34
CA PRO A 95 -4.98 -2.32 13.31
C PRO A 95 -4.52 -3.23 12.17
N PHE A 96 -3.24 -3.13 11.79
CA PHE A 96 -2.67 -4.03 10.80
C PHE A 96 -2.57 -5.44 11.33
N GLU A 97 -2.99 -6.36 10.51
CA GLU A 97 -2.94 -7.78 10.77
C GLU A 97 -2.16 -8.51 9.66
N TYR A 98 -1.74 -9.74 9.93
CA TYR A 98 -1.16 -10.62 8.93
C TYR A 98 -1.63 -12.05 9.08
N ALA A 99 -1.54 -12.79 7.97
CA ALA A 99 -1.81 -14.21 7.89
C ALA A 99 -0.60 -14.92 7.30
N LEU A 100 -0.33 -16.14 7.73
CA LEU A 100 0.82 -16.93 7.30
C LEU A 100 0.38 -18.05 6.36
N GLY A 101 1.18 -18.33 5.37
CA GLY A 101 0.94 -19.41 4.41
C GLY A 101 2.24 -20.04 3.89
N PRO A 102 2.18 -21.29 3.40
CA PRO A 102 3.34 -22.02 2.91
C PRO A 102 3.75 -21.62 1.48
N THR A 103 2.91 -20.90 0.76
CA THR A 103 3.17 -20.49 -0.62
C THR A 103 2.74 -19.03 -0.86
N PRO A 104 3.21 -18.39 -1.94
CA PRO A 104 2.76 -17.03 -2.30
C PRO A 104 1.24 -16.90 -2.55
N VAL A 105 0.56 -18.01 -2.79
CA VAL A 105 -0.89 -18.05 -3.04
C VAL A 105 -1.68 -18.68 -1.89
N GLY A 106 -1.02 -18.89 -0.74
CA GLY A 106 -1.60 -19.47 0.47
C GLY A 106 -1.57 -21.02 0.48
N PRO A 107 -2.52 -21.66 1.20
CA PRO A 107 -3.57 -21.04 1.99
C PRO A 107 -3.02 -20.22 3.16
N PHE A 108 -3.63 -19.07 3.43
CA PHE A 108 -3.22 -18.17 4.50
C PHE A 108 -4.11 -18.34 5.73
N LEU A 109 -3.49 -18.39 6.90
CA LEU A 109 -4.17 -18.45 8.19
C LEU A 109 -3.79 -17.23 9.04
N PRO A 110 -4.76 -16.50 9.64
CA PRO A 110 -4.45 -15.37 10.52
C PRO A 110 -3.46 -15.74 11.61
N SER A 111 -2.47 -14.87 11.83
CA SER A 111 -1.50 -15.08 12.92
C SER A 111 -2.15 -14.89 14.27
N LYS A 112 -1.70 -15.67 15.26
CA LYS A 112 -2.04 -15.49 16.67
C LYS A 112 -1.40 -14.24 17.30
N ASP A 113 -0.36 -13.72 16.66
CA ASP A 113 0.42 -12.57 17.12
C ASP A 113 -0.12 -11.24 16.57
N ASN A 114 -1.33 -11.24 15.99
CA ASN A 114 -2.04 -10.02 15.59
C ASN A 114 -2.53 -9.21 16.80
N PRO A 115 -2.57 -7.88 16.71
CA PRO A 115 -2.20 -7.06 15.57
C PRO A 115 -0.69 -6.86 15.41
N MET A 116 -0.22 -6.60 14.17
CA MET A 116 1.17 -6.21 13.88
C MET A 116 1.49 -4.80 14.39
N LEU A 117 0.62 -3.85 14.09
CA LEU A 117 0.78 -2.44 14.42
C LEU A 117 -0.59 -1.82 14.65
N ASP A 118 -0.69 -0.99 15.68
CA ASP A 118 -1.88 -0.24 16.04
C ASP A 118 -1.64 1.27 15.87
N THR A 119 -2.69 2.06 16.03
CA THR A 119 -2.64 3.52 16.08
C THR A 119 -1.67 4.01 17.16
N GLY A 120 -1.25 5.26 17.06
CA GLY A 120 -0.49 5.94 18.10
C GLY A 120 -1.38 6.55 19.17
N GLU A 121 -0.78 7.36 20.04
CA GLU A 121 -1.51 8.17 21.00
C GLU A 121 -2.45 9.14 20.27
N PRO A 122 -3.60 9.51 20.87
CA PRO A 122 -4.61 10.33 20.19
C PRO A 122 -4.10 11.63 19.56
N GLU A 123 -3.07 12.24 20.17
CA GLU A 123 -2.46 13.48 19.68
C GLU A 123 -1.34 13.28 18.65
N SER A 124 -0.97 12.03 18.36
CA SER A 124 0.06 11.71 17.38
C SER A 124 -0.47 11.84 15.94
N PHE A 125 0.44 11.88 14.96
CA PHE A 125 0.06 11.98 13.55
C PHE A 125 -0.72 10.75 13.04
N ASP A 126 -0.68 9.66 13.77
CA ASP A 126 -1.30 8.37 13.46
C ASP A 126 -2.25 7.89 14.58
N GLY A 127 -2.77 8.83 15.37
CA GLY A 127 -3.58 8.53 16.55
C GLY A 127 -5.00 8.11 16.25
N GLU A 128 -5.52 8.41 15.05
CA GLU A 128 -6.90 8.08 14.72
C GLU A 128 -7.01 6.76 13.96
N HIS A 129 -6.32 6.66 12.87
CA HIS A 129 -6.18 5.41 12.15
C HIS A 129 -4.90 5.38 11.32
N ILE A 130 -4.55 4.18 10.88
CA ILE A 130 -3.37 3.93 10.08
C ILE A 130 -3.75 3.10 8.84
N HIS A 131 -3.02 3.32 7.74
CA HIS A 131 -3.13 2.48 6.54
C HIS A 131 -1.80 1.84 6.21
N LEU A 132 -1.80 0.51 6.11
CA LEU A 132 -0.68 -0.27 5.63
C LEU A 132 -0.72 -0.36 4.11
N HIS A 133 0.44 -0.15 3.50
CA HIS A 133 0.57 -0.33 2.06
C HIS A 133 1.70 -1.26 1.69
N ASP A 134 2.85 -1.17 2.33
CA ASP A 134 3.98 -2.00 1.97
C ASP A 134 4.87 -2.40 3.15
N VAL A 135 5.33 -3.64 3.10
CA VAL A 135 6.32 -4.23 4.01
C VAL A 135 7.38 -4.92 3.18
N GLN A 136 8.65 -4.67 3.51
CA GLN A 136 9.80 -5.26 2.83
C GLN A 136 10.75 -5.92 3.83
N GLY A 137 11.31 -7.07 3.42
CA GLY A 137 12.49 -7.61 4.08
C GLY A 137 13.74 -6.81 3.71
N LEU A 138 14.58 -6.53 4.69
CA LEU A 138 15.82 -5.81 4.51
C LEU A 138 17.02 -6.77 4.38
N LYS A 139 18.15 -6.27 3.88
CA LYS A 139 19.36 -7.08 3.65
C LYS A 139 19.96 -7.69 4.92
N ASP A 140 19.76 -7.04 6.07
CA ASP A 140 20.19 -7.52 7.38
C ASP A 140 19.28 -8.57 8.00
N GLY A 141 18.22 -8.92 7.29
CA GLY A 141 17.21 -9.89 7.72
C GLY A 141 16.14 -9.31 8.63
N SER A 142 16.14 -8.00 8.88
CA SER A 142 15.03 -7.28 9.50
C SER A 142 13.94 -6.93 8.47
N TYR A 143 12.87 -6.30 8.93
CA TYR A 143 11.74 -5.87 8.11
C TYR A 143 11.43 -4.41 8.34
N ALA A 144 11.02 -3.71 7.30
CA ALA A 144 10.55 -2.34 7.37
C ALA A 144 9.15 -2.20 6.77
N MET A 145 8.36 -1.34 7.38
CA MET A 145 7.01 -0.99 6.99
C MET A 145 6.94 0.52 6.80
N LEU A 146 6.52 0.97 5.62
CA LEU A 146 6.06 2.33 5.43
C LEU A 146 4.53 2.34 5.50
N TYR A 147 3.98 3.19 6.35
CA TYR A 147 2.55 3.29 6.58
C TYR A 147 2.08 4.74 6.53
N THR A 148 0.80 4.92 6.31
CA THR A 148 0.15 6.24 6.40
C THR A 148 -0.53 6.38 7.74
N GLY A 149 -0.24 7.46 8.45
CA GLY A 149 -0.94 7.85 9.65
C GLY A 149 -1.93 8.97 9.40
N PHE A 150 -3.06 8.88 10.06
CA PHE A 150 -4.14 9.86 10.02
C PHE A 150 -4.38 10.41 11.42
N SER A 151 -4.48 11.72 11.52
CA SER A 151 -4.95 12.37 12.73
C SER A 151 -6.12 13.27 12.37
N ILE A 152 -7.24 13.16 13.08
CA ILE A 152 -8.25 14.21 13.01
C ILE A 152 -7.62 15.44 13.64
N GLY A 153 -7.36 16.42 12.79
CA GLY A 153 -6.97 17.72 13.29
C GLY A 153 -8.12 18.32 14.12
N THR A 154 -7.79 18.78 15.29
CA THR A 154 -8.63 19.82 15.90
C THR A 154 -8.73 20.98 14.90
N THR A 155 -9.75 21.83 15.01
CA THR A 155 -10.02 22.99 14.15
C THR A 155 -8.80 23.91 13.87
N GLN A 156 -7.65 23.63 14.47
CA GLN A 156 -6.42 24.43 14.38
C GLN A 156 -5.24 23.69 13.72
N LYS A 157 -5.35 22.39 13.44
CA LYS A 157 -4.28 21.64 12.71
C LYS A 157 -4.81 21.25 11.33
N PRO A 158 -4.08 21.58 10.26
CA PRO A 158 -4.48 21.14 8.94
C PRO A 158 -4.50 19.61 8.91
N TRP A 159 -5.59 19.06 8.40
CA TRP A 159 -5.72 17.68 7.99
C TRP A 159 -4.53 17.36 7.10
N GLY A 160 -4.02 16.17 7.20
CA GLY A 160 -2.95 15.76 6.30
C GLY A 160 -2.40 14.41 6.71
N ASP A 161 -2.61 13.45 5.83
CA ASP A 161 -2.03 12.13 5.99
C ASP A 161 -0.51 12.22 5.81
N LYS A 162 0.25 11.55 6.67
CA LYS A 162 1.71 11.59 6.68
C LYS A 162 2.29 10.17 6.72
N GLY A 163 3.51 10.04 6.22
CA GLY A 163 4.19 8.76 6.19
C GLY A 163 4.95 8.45 7.48
N GLY A 164 4.71 7.27 8.03
CA GLY A 164 5.43 6.71 9.17
C GLY A 164 6.29 5.50 8.78
N LEU A 165 7.27 5.21 9.63
CA LEU A 165 8.15 4.04 9.55
C LEU A 165 7.96 3.18 10.79
N ALA A 166 7.83 1.87 10.60
CA ALA A 166 7.96 0.87 11.65
C ALA A 166 8.93 -0.23 11.20
N THR A 167 9.62 -0.85 12.15
CA THR A 167 10.58 -1.92 11.88
C THR A 167 10.36 -3.12 12.78
N SER A 168 10.82 -4.29 12.33
CA SER A 168 10.77 -5.54 13.08
C SER A 168 12.00 -6.41 12.76
N ASN A 169 12.50 -7.13 13.74
CA ASN A 169 13.55 -8.13 13.56
C ASN A 169 13.02 -9.53 13.26
N ASP A 170 11.76 -9.80 13.59
CA ASP A 170 11.17 -11.13 13.58
C ASP A 170 9.82 -11.21 12.87
N PHE A 171 9.33 -10.09 12.31
CA PHE A 171 8.02 -9.90 11.71
C PHE A 171 6.83 -9.95 12.70
N THR A 172 7.02 -10.36 13.93
CA THR A 172 5.95 -10.48 14.93
C THR A 172 5.85 -9.25 15.83
N LYS A 173 6.98 -8.68 16.20
CA LYS A 173 7.07 -7.49 17.06
C LYS A 173 7.53 -6.28 16.25
N TRP A 174 6.67 -5.31 16.11
CA TRP A 174 6.91 -4.09 15.37
C TRP A 174 7.09 -2.89 16.30
N SER A 175 8.04 -2.04 15.96
CA SER A 175 8.31 -0.80 16.68
C SER A 175 8.21 0.38 15.73
N LYS A 176 7.36 1.35 16.06
CA LYS A 176 7.32 2.64 15.35
C LYS A 176 8.62 3.39 15.57
N TYR A 177 9.11 4.02 14.51
CA TYR A 177 10.28 4.90 14.64
C TYR A 177 9.94 6.11 15.55
N PRO A 178 10.74 6.39 16.60
CA PRO A 178 10.40 7.45 17.57
C PRO A 178 10.35 8.85 16.95
N GLY A 179 11.04 9.08 15.83
CA GLY A 179 11.04 10.35 15.10
C GLY A 179 9.96 10.47 14.02
N ASN A 180 8.95 9.60 14.02
CA ASN A 180 7.82 9.72 13.09
C ASN A 180 7.06 11.06 13.22
N PRO A 181 6.48 11.61 12.14
CA PRO A 181 6.48 11.05 10.78
C PRO A 181 7.81 11.25 10.05
N VAL A 182 8.28 10.21 9.32
CA VAL A 182 9.47 10.29 8.46
C VAL A 182 9.21 10.94 7.12
N PHE A 183 7.95 11.03 6.71
CA PHE A 183 7.54 11.67 5.46
C PHE A 183 6.40 12.66 5.71
N PRO A 184 6.73 13.92 6.03
CA PRO A 184 5.76 14.98 6.28
C PRO A 184 5.14 15.50 4.97
N LEU A 185 4.11 16.33 5.07
CA LEU A 185 3.53 17.07 3.94
C LEU A 185 4.60 17.83 3.16
N GLY A 186 4.33 18.08 1.89
CA GLY A 186 5.11 19.00 1.09
C GLY A 186 5.05 20.44 1.60
N ALA A 187 5.91 21.29 1.07
CA ALA A 187 5.91 22.71 1.39
C ALA A 187 4.54 23.35 1.06
N PRO A 188 4.07 24.33 1.82
CA PRO A 188 2.83 25.04 1.51
C PRO A 188 2.78 25.52 0.06
N GLY A 189 1.74 25.15 -0.69
CA GLY A 189 1.57 25.45 -2.10
C GLY A 189 2.19 24.42 -3.05
N SER A 190 2.87 23.37 -2.56
CA SER A 190 3.28 22.25 -3.40
C SER A 190 2.09 21.31 -3.71
N TRP A 191 2.25 20.51 -4.73
CA TRP A 191 1.19 19.57 -5.18
C TRP A 191 0.80 18.51 -4.13
N ASP A 192 1.65 18.28 -3.13
CA ASP A 192 1.49 17.27 -2.07
C ASP A 192 1.41 17.92 -0.66
N ASP A 193 0.93 19.15 -0.56
CA ASP A 193 0.78 19.86 0.71
C ASP A 193 -0.53 19.55 1.45
N GLY A 194 -1.43 18.77 0.82
CA GLY A 194 -2.68 18.34 1.43
C GLY A 194 -2.57 17.00 2.13
N HIS A 195 -1.97 16.02 1.47
CA HIS A 195 -1.63 14.72 2.05
C HIS A 195 -0.49 14.04 1.31
N VAL A 196 0.18 13.14 2.01
CA VAL A 196 1.17 12.22 1.45
C VAL A 196 0.96 10.82 2.02
N ARG A 197 0.85 9.82 1.16
CA ARG A 197 0.56 8.44 1.52
C ARG A 197 1.58 7.49 0.90
N PRO A 198 2.64 7.08 1.64
CA PRO A 198 3.53 6.02 1.17
C PRO A 198 2.74 4.79 0.75
N LYS A 199 3.02 4.24 -0.43
CA LYS A 199 2.31 3.07 -0.97
C LYS A 199 3.21 1.88 -1.23
N GLY A 200 4.42 2.12 -1.70
CA GLY A 200 5.37 1.05 -1.95
C GLY A 200 6.79 1.57 -2.02
N PHE A 201 7.75 0.72 -1.71
CA PHE A 201 9.16 1.05 -1.82
C PHE A 201 10.00 -0.15 -2.24
N VAL A 202 11.12 0.13 -2.87
CA VAL A 202 12.11 -0.88 -3.29
C VAL A 202 13.52 -0.36 -3.06
N LYS A 203 14.47 -1.26 -2.81
CA LYS A 203 15.88 -0.93 -2.79
C LYS A 203 16.48 -1.11 -4.18
N TYR A 204 17.02 -0.02 -4.75
CA TYR A 204 17.77 -0.05 -6.00
C TYR A 204 19.10 0.67 -5.83
N GLY A 205 20.21 0.02 -6.15
CA GLY A 205 21.54 0.57 -5.87
C GLY A 205 21.74 0.86 -4.38
N GLN A 206 22.15 2.07 -4.08
CA GLN A 206 22.39 2.52 -2.69
C GLN A 206 21.17 3.15 -2.02
N TYR A 207 20.08 3.39 -2.77
CA TYR A 207 18.90 4.06 -2.26
C TYR A 207 17.69 3.13 -2.14
N TYR A 208 16.79 3.46 -1.22
CA TYR A 208 15.40 3.07 -1.23
C TYR A 208 14.61 4.11 -2.03
N TYR A 209 13.76 3.66 -2.93
CA TYR A 209 12.85 4.49 -3.71
C TYR A 209 11.43 4.22 -3.24
N MET A 210 10.78 5.25 -2.73
CA MET A 210 9.39 5.20 -2.29
C MET A 210 8.51 5.86 -3.33
N PHE A 211 7.38 5.24 -3.60
CA PHE A 211 6.30 5.78 -4.42
C PHE A 211 5.12 6.07 -3.51
N TYR A 212 4.58 7.28 -3.61
CA TYR A 212 3.56 7.77 -2.72
C TYR A 212 2.44 8.48 -3.48
N GLU A 213 1.25 8.48 -2.90
CA GLU A 213 0.17 9.34 -3.33
C GLU A 213 0.29 10.69 -2.65
N GLY A 214 -0.04 11.71 -3.39
CA GLY A 214 -0.13 13.07 -2.88
C GLY A 214 -1.21 13.86 -3.59
N ALA A 215 -1.76 14.84 -2.91
CA ALA A 215 -2.65 15.83 -3.49
C ALA A 215 -2.50 17.18 -2.80
N HIS A 216 -2.88 18.21 -3.52
CA HIS A 216 -2.90 19.57 -3.01
C HIS A 216 -4.01 19.74 -1.95
N ARG A 217 -3.80 20.64 -1.00
CA ARG A 217 -4.75 20.90 0.09
C ARG A 217 -6.16 21.26 -0.37
N SER A 218 -6.32 21.96 -1.49
CA SER A 218 -7.63 22.29 -2.05
C SER A 218 -8.40 21.05 -2.49
N ASP A 219 -7.71 19.97 -2.80
CA ASP A 219 -8.25 18.75 -3.39
C ASP A 219 -8.44 17.63 -2.35
N TYR A 220 -8.02 17.87 -1.12
CA TYR A 220 -8.01 16.88 -0.03
C TYR A 220 -9.37 16.23 0.25
N LEU A 221 -10.46 16.96 0.11
CA LEU A 221 -11.82 16.43 0.34
C LEU A 221 -12.37 15.62 -0.83
N SER A 222 -11.72 15.66 -1.97
CA SER A 222 -12.06 14.84 -3.12
C SER A 222 -10.99 13.75 -3.27
N TYR A 223 -11.23 12.56 -2.77
CA TYR A 223 -10.39 11.36 -2.95
C TYR A 223 -10.07 11.02 -4.43
N PHE A 224 -10.33 11.93 -5.34
CA PHE A 224 -10.29 11.74 -6.78
C PHE A 224 -9.16 12.50 -7.49
N TYR A 225 -8.24 13.15 -6.75
CA TYR A 225 -7.16 13.91 -7.37
C TYR A 225 -5.77 13.48 -6.89
N ASP A 226 -5.66 12.24 -6.39
CA ASP A 226 -4.36 11.69 -6.02
C ASP A 226 -3.48 11.50 -7.26
N GLN A 227 -2.24 11.90 -7.12
CA GLN A 227 -1.19 11.73 -8.12
C GLN A 227 -0.02 10.95 -7.50
N VAL A 228 0.81 10.35 -8.32
CA VAL A 228 1.96 9.57 -7.85
C VAL A 228 3.23 10.39 -7.87
N GLY A 229 3.86 10.49 -6.71
CA GLY A 229 5.21 11.02 -6.55
C GLY A 229 6.24 9.95 -6.21
N MET A 230 7.51 10.32 -6.32
CA MET A 230 8.66 9.52 -5.94
C MET A 230 9.55 10.26 -4.97
N ALA A 231 10.13 9.53 -4.02
CA ALA A 231 11.18 10.02 -3.13
C ALA A 231 12.23 8.93 -2.93
N ARG A 232 13.46 9.33 -2.58
CA ARG A 232 14.54 8.39 -2.30
C ARG A 232 15.14 8.61 -0.92
N SER A 233 15.69 7.56 -0.31
CA SER A 233 16.34 7.59 0.99
C SER A 233 17.47 6.57 1.04
N LYS A 234 18.49 6.82 1.86
CA LYS A 234 19.53 5.84 2.16
C LYS A 234 19.21 4.98 3.39
N ASP A 235 18.33 5.46 4.25
CA ASP A 235 18.09 4.94 5.61
C ASP A 235 16.62 4.74 5.98
N LEU A 236 15.68 5.00 5.04
CA LEU A 236 14.22 4.99 5.25
C LEU A 236 13.70 6.11 6.18
N ILE A 237 14.58 6.99 6.67
CA ILE A 237 14.24 8.07 7.62
C ILE A 237 14.28 9.42 6.92
N GLN A 238 15.39 9.72 6.23
CA GLN A 238 15.58 10.97 5.52
C GLN A 238 15.22 10.78 4.05
N TRP A 239 14.14 11.43 3.61
CA TRP A 239 13.62 11.29 2.25
C TRP A 239 13.83 12.54 1.42
N GLU A 240 14.39 12.38 0.24
CA GLU A 240 14.54 13.39 -0.79
C GLU A 240 13.46 13.21 -1.86
N ARG A 241 12.55 14.18 -1.98
CA ARG A 241 11.53 14.17 -3.04
C ARG A 241 12.17 14.38 -4.40
N PHE A 242 11.68 13.67 -5.41
CA PHE A 242 12.11 13.89 -6.77
C PHE A 242 11.69 15.29 -7.26
N PRO A 243 12.61 16.06 -7.90
CA PRO A 243 12.32 17.48 -8.24
C PRO A 243 11.18 17.67 -9.23
N HIS A 244 10.92 16.65 -10.06
CA HIS A 244 9.87 16.70 -11.09
C HIS A 244 8.61 15.92 -10.72
N ASN A 245 8.31 15.84 -9.42
CA ASN A 245 7.03 15.30 -8.96
C ASN A 245 5.86 16.22 -9.33
N PRO A 246 4.65 15.65 -9.58
CA PRO A 246 4.34 14.22 -9.61
C PRO A 246 4.91 13.51 -10.84
N ILE A 247 5.42 12.28 -10.66
CA ILE A 247 5.99 11.49 -11.77
C ILE A 247 4.93 10.79 -12.62
N ILE A 248 3.75 10.54 -12.06
CA ILE A 248 2.57 10.06 -12.77
C ILE A 248 1.43 11.02 -12.40
N PRO A 249 1.31 12.15 -13.13
CA PRO A 249 0.23 13.10 -12.90
C PRO A 249 -1.11 12.57 -13.40
N ILE A 250 -2.19 13.19 -12.96
CA ILE A 250 -3.51 13.00 -13.56
C ILE A 250 -3.44 13.39 -15.04
N ASP A 251 -4.11 12.61 -15.89
CA ASP A 251 -4.16 12.80 -17.35
C ASP A 251 -2.80 12.62 -18.08
N ALA A 252 -1.86 11.89 -17.44
CA ALA A 252 -0.53 11.61 -18.02
C ALA A 252 -0.57 10.64 -19.21
N GLY A 253 -1.66 9.96 -19.47
CA GLY A 253 -1.76 8.83 -20.38
C GLY A 253 -2.83 8.94 -21.46
N ASP A 254 -3.34 7.79 -21.86
CA ASP A 254 -4.32 7.58 -22.92
C ASP A 254 -5.78 7.92 -22.51
N GLY A 255 -5.96 8.71 -21.47
CA GLY A 255 -7.27 9.11 -20.93
C GLY A 255 -7.85 8.15 -19.89
N ARG A 256 -7.11 7.11 -19.48
CA ARG A 256 -7.51 6.21 -18.39
C ARG A 256 -7.23 6.83 -17.02
N ASP A 257 -6.30 7.75 -16.94
CA ASP A 257 -5.79 8.38 -15.72
C ASP A 257 -6.38 9.78 -15.48
N LYS A 258 -7.56 10.08 -16.08
CA LYS A 258 -8.14 11.44 -16.11
C LYS A 258 -8.54 12.00 -14.75
N ILE A 259 -8.76 11.15 -13.76
CA ILE A 259 -9.33 11.56 -12.48
C ILE A 259 -8.37 11.28 -11.35
N VAL A 260 -7.61 10.17 -11.43
CA VAL A 260 -6.79 9.71 -10.31
C VAL A 260 -5.72 8.74 -10.77
N THR A 261 -4.53 8.84 -10.17
CA THR A 261 -3.48 7.83 -10.23
C THR A 261 -3.12 7.42 -8.80
N GLN A 262 -3.41 6.18 -8.43
CA GLN A 262 -3.32 5.70 -7.05
C GLN A 262 -2.63 4.35 -6.95
N TRP A 263 -2.31 3.96 -5.71
CA TRP A 263 -1.83 2.63 -5.33
C TRP A 263 -0.55 2.24 -6.07
N PRO A 264 0.48 3.12 -6.16
CA PRO A 264 1.71 2.75 -6.80
C PRO A 264 2.40 1.62 -6.03
N SER A 265 2.73 0.55 -6.74
CA SER A 265 3.46 -0.59 -6.21
C SER A 265 4.68 -0.85 -7.08
N PRO A 266 5.89 -0.56 -6.58
CA PRO A 266 7.12 -0.70 -7.34
C PRO A 266 7.67 -2.12 -7.28
N ILE A 267 8.41 -2.49 -8.33
CA ILE A 267 9.22 -3.71 -8.36
C ILE A 267 10.48 -3.46 -9.18
N ILE A 268 11.57 -4.09 -8.78
CA ILE A 268 12.79 -4.10 -9.60
C ILE A 268 12.56 -5.00 -10.81
N LYS A 269 12.78 -4.46 -11.99
CA LYS A 269 12.69 -5.19 -13.25
C LYS A 269 13.75 -4.68 -14.22
N ASP A 270 14.52 -5.63 -14.78
CA ASP A 270 15.63 -5.33 -15.68
C ASP A 270 16.63 -4.35 -15.01
N ALA A 271 16.98 -3.26 -15.66
CA ALA A 271 17.88 -2.22 -15.16
C ALA A 271 17.16 -1.02 -14.53
N GLY A 272 15.92 -1.20 -14.03
CA GLY A 272 15.11 -0.09 -13.52
C GLY A 272 14.05 -0.51 -12.51
N ILE A 273 13.10 0.38 -12.31
CA ILE A 273 11.94 0.18 -11.44
C ILE A 273 10.67 0.22 -12.30
N ALA A 274 9.90 -0.87 -12.28
CA ALA A 274 8.55 -0.87 -12.83
C ALA A 274 7.56 -0.51 -11.70
N VAL A 275 6.67 0.44 -11.96
CA VAL A 275 5.63 0.89 -11.04
C VAL A 275 4.28 0.49 -11.59
N PHE A 276 3.59 -0.36 -10.86
CA PHE A 276 2.21 -0.71 -11.17
C PHE A 276 1.29 0.21 -10.36
N TYR A 277 0.34 0.82 -11.01
CA TYR A 277 -0.57 1.77 -10.36
C TYR A 277 -2.00 1.61 -10.89
N TRP A 278 -2.92 2.13 -10.14
CA TRP A 278 -4.33 2.17 -10.49
C TRP A 278 -4.64 3.52 -11.13
N GLY A 279 -5.05 3.49 -12.40
CA GLY A 279 -5.55 4.65 -13.10
C GLY A 279 -7.07 4.63 -13.19
N GLY A 280 -7.71 5.75 -12.92
CA GLY A 280 -9.16 5.92 -12.97
C GLY A 280 -9.58 7.06 -13.89
N GLY A 281 -10.52 6.76 -14.80
CA GLY A 281 -11.20 7.73 -15.66
C GLY A 281 -12.71 7.53 -15.64
N SER A 282 -13.45 8.27 -16.44
CA SER A 282 -14.93 8.19 -16.49
C SER A 282 -15.41 6.79 -16.88
N GLY A 283 -15.66 5.95 -15.88
CA GLY A 283 -16.27 4.62 -16.03
C GLY A 283 -15.30 3.46 -16.25
N THR A 284 -13.98 3.68 -16.28
CA THR A 284 -13.00 2.61 -16.46
C THR A 284 -11.90 2.71 -15.42
N VAL A 285 -11.57 1.57 -14.84
CA VAL A 285 -10.48 1.41 -13.88
C VAL A 285 -9.52 0.35 -14.39
N ALA A 286 -8.25 0.65 -14.45
CA ALA A 286 -7.24 -0.29 -14.89
C ALA A 286 -6.00 -0.28 -13.99
N ILE A 287 -5.31 -1.41 -13.93
CA ILE A 287 -3.93 -1.45 -13.42
C ILE A 287 -3.05 -1.09 -14.61
N SER A 288 -2.33 0.01 -14.47
CA SER A 288 -1.38 0.53 -15.45
C SER A 288 0.05 0.28 -14.95
N ARG A 289 1.03 0.45 -15.84
CA ARG A 289 2.44 0.30 -15.52
C ARG A 289 3.24 1.45 -16.12
N ALA A 290 4.15 2.00 -15.33
CA ALA A 290 5.19 2.91 -15.76
C ALA A 290 6.56 2.29 -15.47
N ASP A 291 7.51 2.43 -16.40
CA ASP A 291 8.90 1.98 -16.22
C ASP A 291 9.81 3.20 -16.03
N ILE A 292 10.60 3.17 -14.95
CA ILE A 292 11.54 4.22 -14.58
C ILE A 292 12.95 3.67 -14.73
N SER A 293 13.73 4.30 -15.58
CA SER A 293 15.10 3.88 -15.91
C SER A 293 16.02 5.09 -16.16
N GLY A 294 17.32 4.85 -16.22
CA GLY A 294 18.30 5.85 -16.62
C GLY A 294 18.60 6.90 -15.56
N GLU A 295 18.77 8.16 -15.98
CA GLU A 295 19.23 9.27 -15.14
C GLU A 295 18.26 9.65 -13.98
N VAL A 296 17.06 9.09 -13.96
CA VAL A 296 16.06 9.34 -12.92
C VAL A 296 16.38 8.57 -11.63
N LEU A 297 17.12 7.48 -11.71
CA LEU A 297 17.54 6.60 -10.61
C LEU A 297 19.00 6.87 -10.25
#